data_99d0b49816356ce92a385574989b6075
#
_entry.id   99d0b49816356ce92a385574989b6075
#
_cell.length_a   1.000
_cell.length_b   1.000
_cell.length_c   1.000
_cell.angle_alpha   90.00
_cell.angle_beta   90.00
_cell.angle_gamma   90.00
#
_symmetry.space_group_name_H-M   'P 1'
#
loop_
_entity.id
_entity.type
_entity.pdbx_description
1 polymer ?
#
loop_
_entity_poly.entity_id
_entity_poly.type
_entity_poly.pdbx_seq_one_letter_code
_entity_poly.pdbx_strand_id
1 'polypeptide(L)'
;MAGKKGCRLRTIAYTKTFKKDYQRMAASGRYDMALVNQVGGLLIAHTAQQVLSAQWSDHALIADDEWDAGDRDIHLGGDFLLIYRIDPHPEAKDMEIVIFKRLGTHGDLFG
;
A
#
# COMPACT_ATOMS: atom_id res chain seq x y z
N MET A 1 13.86 -11.11 21.58
CA MET A 1 13.94 -11.77 21.20
C MET A 1 14.45 -11.83 20.01
N ALA A 2 15.12 -12.52 19.91
CA ALA A 2 15.87 -12.72 18.74
C ALA A 2 15.05 -12.80 17.50
N GLY A 3 13.91 -13.36 17.59
CA GLY A 3 13.04 -13.47 16.44
C GLY A 3 12.65 -12.15 15.83
N LYS A 4 12.96 -11.09 16.48
CA LYS A 4 12.59 -9.77 15.99
C LYS A 4 13.66 -9.07 15.21
N LYS A 5 14.81 -9.72 15.09
CA LYS A 5 15.89 -9.15 14.33
C LYS A 5 15.42 -8.90 12.90
N GLY A 6 15.60 -7.69 12.41
CA GLY A 6 15.17 -7.32 11.09
C GLY A 6 13.71 -6.89 10.99
N CYS A 7 12.91 -7.12 12.03
CA CYS A 7 11.52 -6.71 12.03
C CYS A 7 11.42 -5.30 12.61
N ARG A 8 11.18 -4.30 11.77
CA ARG A 8 11.17 -2.91 12.18
C ARG A 8 9.77 -2.41 12.38
N LEU A 9 9.60 -1.46 13.27
CA LEU A 9 8.32 -0.79 13.42
C LEU A 9 8.02 -0.01 12.14
N ARG A 10 6.74 0.06 11.81
CA ARG A 10 6.29 0.73 10.60
C ARG A 10 5.26 1.80 10.92
N THR A 11 5.36 2.93 10.21
CA THR A 11 4.32 3.95 10.21
C THR A 11 3.75 4.05 8.81
N ILE A 12 2.61 4.72 8.68
CA ILE A 12 1.95 4.93 7.38
C ILE A 12 1.97 6.40 7.04
N ALA A 13 2.29 6.70 5.79
CA ALA A 13 2.18 8.04 5.25
C ALA A 13 1.36 7.99 3.97
N TYR A 14 0.81 9.15 3.59
CA TYR A 14 -0.05 9.27 2.43
C TYR A 14 0.46 10.40 1.54
N THR A 15 0.58 10.15 0.24
CA THR A 15 0.90 11.22 -0.70
C THR A 15 -0.32 12.13 -0.87
N LYS A 16 -0.08 13.34 -1.37
CA LYS A 16 -1.18 14.25 -1.69
C LYS A 16 -2.12 13.63 -2.72
N THR A 17 -1.55 12.93 -3.70
CA THR A 17 -2.33 12.28 -4.74
C THR A 17 -3.21 11.18 -4.15
N PHE A 18 -2.66 10.38 -3.23
CA PHE A 18 -3.45 9.35 -2.55
C PHE A 18 -4.64 9.97 -1.81
N LYS A 19 -4.41 11.08 -1.10
CA LYS A 19 -5.49 11.74 -0.34
C LYS A 19 -6.61 12.20 -1.25
N LYS A 20 -6.28 12.74 -2.41
CA LYS A 20 -7.28 13.13 -3.41
C LYS A 20 -8.01 11.91 -3.96
N ASP A 21 -7.28 10.86 -4.28
CA ASP A 21 -7.88 9.60 -4.72
C ASP A 21 -8.85 9.07 -3.68
N TYR A 22 -8.44 9.07 -2.41
CA TYR A 22 -9.26 8.56 -1.32
C TYR A 22 -10.58 9.32 -1.22
N GLN A 23 -10.51 10.65 -1.27
CA GLN A 23 -11.71 11.48 -1.20
C GLN A 23 -12.66 11.19 -2.37
N ARG A 24 -12.11 11.06 -3.57
CA ARG A 24 -12.90 10.76 -4.76
C ARG A 24 -13.57 9.39 -4.67
N MET A 25 -12.81 8.38 -4.24
CA MET A 25 -13.34 7.02 -4.14
C MET A 25 -14.40 6.92 -3.04
N ALA A 26 -14.16 7.57 -1.90
CA ALA A 26 -15.13 7.58 -0.81
C ALA A 26 -16.42 8.29 -1.20
N ALA A 27 -16.32 9.39 -1.92
CA ALA A 27 -17.49 10.15 -2.35
C ALA A 27 -18.36 9.38 -3.32
N SER A 28 -17.78 8.46 -4.09
CA SER A 28 -18.56 7.69 -5.06
C SER A 28 -19.53 6.71 -4.40
N GLY A 29 -19.25 6.29 -3.16
CA GLY A 29 -20.08 5.33 -2.45
C GLY A 29 -20.02 3.90 -3.00
N ARG A 30 -19.13 3.64 -3.96
CA ARG A 30 -19.05 2.34 -4.64
C ARG A 30 -18.06 1.37 -4.03
N TYR A 31 -17.14 1.86 -3.20
CA TYR A 31 -16.00 1.08 -2.74
C TYR A 31 -16.00 0.97 -1.23
N ASP A 32 -15.59 -0.19 -0.74
CA ASP A 32 -15.46 -0.42 0.69
C ASP A 32 -14.14 0.18 1.18
N MET A 33 -14.21 1.41 1.64
CA MET A 33 -13.02 2.15 2.08
C MET A 33 -12.38 1.55 3.34
N ALA A 34 -13.10 0.72 4.08
CA ALA A 34 -12.53 0.04 5.24
C ALA A 34 -11.42 -0.92 4.83
N LEU A 35 -11.42 -1.41 3.59
CA LEU A 35 -10.37 -2.29 3.09
C LEU A 35 -9.01 -1.61 3.08
N VAL A 36 -8.97 -0.30 2.86
CA VAL A 36 -7.71 0.46 2.90
C VAL A 36 -7.09 0.36 4.29
N ASN A 37 -7.89 0.55 5.34
CA ASN A 37 -7.41 0.46 6.71
C ASN A 37 -7.02 -0.96 7.07
N GLN A 38 -7.78 -1.94 6.59
CA GLN A 38 -7.49 -3.35 6.85
C GLN A 38 -6.12 -3.74 6.29
N VAL A 39 -5.84 -3.36 5.06
CA VAL A 39 -4.55 -3.63 4.43
C VAL A 39 -3.44 -2.87 5.15
N GLY A 40 -3.70 -1.61 5.55
CA GLY A 40 -2.73 -0.85 6.31
C GLY A 40 -2.32 -1.56 7.59
N GLY A 41 -3.29 -2.14 8.30
CA GLY A 41 -3.02 -2.92 9.51
C GLY A 41 -2.16 -4.15 9.23
N LEU A 42 -2.43 -4.84 8.13
CA LEU A 42 -1.65 -6.02 7.74
C LEU A 42 -0.19 -5.64 7.44
N LEU A 43 0.01 -4.53 6.76
CA LEU A 43 1.35 -4.06 6.42
C LEU A 43 2.13 -3.65 7.67
N ILE A 44 1.49 -2.97 8.61
CA ILE A 44 2.12 -2.58 9.87
C ILE A 44 2.47 -3.81 10.70
N ALA A 45 1.63 -4.84 10.65
CA ALA A 45 1.84 -6.07 11.41
C ALA A 45 2.84 -7.02 10.76
N HIS A 46 3.45 -6.64 9.63
CA HIS A 46 4.40 -7.49 8.91
C HIS A 46 3.80 -8.85 8.53
N THR A 47 2.57 -8.84 8.07
CA THR A 47 1.92 -10.05 7.59
C THR A 47 2.75 -10.68 6.47
N ALA A 48 2.88 -12.00 6.51
CA ALA A 48 3.72 -12.72 5.56
C ALA A 48 3.32 -12.43 4.12
N GLN A 49 4.31 -12.32 3.25
CA GLN A 49 4.11 -12.00 1.85
C GLN A 49 3.21 -13.02 1.15
N GLN A 50 3.27 -14.28 1.54
CA GLN A 50 2.39 -15.28 0.95
C GLN A 50 0.92 -14.98 1.18
N VAL A 51 0.59 -14.49 2.38
CA VAL A 51 -0.80 -14.15 2.70
C VAL A 51 -1.25 -12.97 1.86
N LEU A 52 -0.41 -11.92 1.77
CA LEU A 52 -0.73 -10.75 0.98
C LEU A 52 -0.87 -11.11 -0.50
N SER A 53 0.03 -11.96 -1.01
CA SER A 53 -0.03 -12.36 -2.41
C SER A 53 -1.26 -13.20 -2.71
N ALA A 54 -1.61 -14.12 -1.81
CA ALA A 54 -2.72 -15.04 -2.04
C ALA A 54 -4.08 -14.37 -1.89
N GLN A 55 -4.24 -13.54 -0.86
CA GLN A 55 -5.55 -12.95 -0.55
C GLN A 55 -5.76 -11.60 -1.19
N TRP A 56 -4.69 -10.84 -1.38
CA TRP A 56 -4.77 -9.46 -1.83
C TRP A 56 -4.03 -9.21 -3.15
N SER A 57 -3.50 -10.26 -3.75
CA SER A 57 -2.74 -10.18 -5.01
C SER A 57 -1.63 -9.13 -4.96
N ASP A 58 -0.95 -9.04 -3.81
CA ASP A 58 0.14 -8.09 -3.63
C ASP A 58 1.32 -8.48 -4.52
N HIS A 59 1.74 -7.59 -5.40
CA HIS A 59 2.85 -7.85 -6.31
C HIS A 59 3.60 -6.58 -6.65
N ALA A 60 4.85 -6.74 -7.05
CA ALA A 60 5.68 -5.61 -7.43
C ALA A 60 5.27 -5.08 -8.80
N LEU A 61 5.33 -3.77 -8.95
CA LEU A 61 5.15 -3.13 -10.26
C LEU A 61 6.48 -3.01 -10.97
N ILE A 62 6.43 -3.04 -12.29
CA ILE A 62 7.62 -2.83 -13.10
C ILE A 62 7.90 -1.34 -13.16
N ALA A 63 9.13 -0.93 -12.85
CA ALA A 63 9.51 0.47 -12.91
C ALA A 63 9.41 0.99 -14.34
N ASP A 64 8.79 2.13 -14.52
CA ASP A 64 8.64 2.79 -15.81
C ASP A 64 8.44 4.29 -15.58
N ASP A 65 7.84 4.99 -16.55
CA ASP A 65 7.66 6.43 -16.46
C ASP A 65 6.71 6.83 -15.33
N GLU A 66 5.80 5.95 -14.92
CA GLU A 66 4.81 6.26 -13.89
C GLU A 66 5.12 5.63 -12.54
N TRP A 67 5.79 4.48 -12.52
CA TRP A 67 6.01 3.72 -11.31
C TRP A 67 7.49 3.58 -11.02
N ASP A 68 7.85 3.79 -9.76
CA ASP A 68 9.23 3.67 -9.32
C ASP A 68 9.54 2.23 -8.95
N ALA A 69 10.82 1.89 -8.98
CA ALA A 69 11.27 0.61 -8.45
C ALA A 69 10.87 0.53 -6.97
N GLY A 70 10.28 -0.58 -6.59
CA GLY A 70 9.79 -0.78 -5.22
C GLY A 70 8.33 -0.46 -5.02
N ASP A 71 7.66 0.12 -6.00
CA ASP A 71 6.20 0.30 -5.93
C ASP A 71 5.52 -1.05 -6.04
N ARG A 72 4.44 -1.22 -5.29
CA ARG A 72 3.68 -2.46 -5.23
C ARG A 72 2.19 -2.17 -5.37
N ASP A 73 1.47 -3.17 -5.86
CA ASP A 73 0.05 -3.11 -6.13
C ASP A 73 -0.67 -4.15 -5.26
N ILE A 74 -1.70 -3.72 -4.55
CA ILE A 74 -2.58 -4.61 -3.78
C ILE A 74 -3.99 -4.46 -4.32
N HIS A 75 -4.66 -5.59 -4.53
CA HIS A 75 -6.06 -5.62 -4.95
C HIS A 75 -6.94 -5.65 -3.70
N LEU A 76 -7.69 -4.56 -3.49
CA LEU A 76 -8.59 -4.46 -2.33
C LEU A 76 -9.90 -5.21 -2.57
N GLY A 77 -10.30 -5.33 -3.83
CA GLY A 77 -11.51 -6.05 -4.17
C GLY A 77 -11.93 -5.66 -5.59
N GLY A 78 -12.14 -6.66 -6.44
CA GLY A 78 -12.49 -6.39 -7.83
C GLY A 78 -11.46 -5.48 -8.49
N ASP A 79 -11.92 -4.32 -8.95
CA ASP A 79 -11.07 -3.36 -9.66
C ASP A 79 -10.53 -2.25 -8.73
N PHE A 80 -10.62 -2.44 -7.43
CA PHE A 80 -10.21 -1.42 -6.46
C PHE A 80 -8.77 -1.72 -6.01
N LEU A 81 -7.83 -0.86 -6.35
CA LEU A 81 -6.39 -1.10 -6.21
C LEU A 81 -5.73 -0.05 -5.32
N LEU A 82 -4.72 -0.48 -4.58
CA LEU A 82 -3.87 0.40 -3.77
C LEU A 82 -2.43 0.24 -4.21
N ILE A 83 -1.78 1.35 -4.55
CA ILE A 83 -0.35 1.37 -4.87
C ILE A 83 0.39 1.90 -3.65
N TYR A 84 1.38 1.15 -3.21
CA TYR A 84 2.16 1.51 -2.02
C TYR A 84 3.62 1.13 -2.19
N ARG A 85 4.45 1.61 -1.27
CA ARG A 85 5.84 1.15 -1.17
C ARG A 85 6.28 1.20 0.28
N ILE A 86 7.32 0.48 0.62
CA ILE A 86 7.89 0.48 1.96
C ILE A 86 9.34 0.92 1.84
N ASP A 87 9.67 2.00 2.56
CA ASP A 87 11.01 2.57 2.54
C ASP A 87 11.55 2.64 3.97
N PRO A 88 12.89 2.74 4.13
CA PRO A 88 13.44 3.10 5.43
C PRO A 88 12.88 4.45 5.86
N HIS A 89 12.61 4.59 7.16
CA HIS A 89 12.12 5.87 7.68
C HIS A 89 13.23 6.92 7.53
N PRO A 90 12.91 8.12 7.04
CA PRO A 90 13.94 9.13 6.77
C PRO A 90 14.65 9.64 8.01
N GLU A 91 14.01 9.56 9.18
CA GLU A 91 14.54 10.11 10.41
C GLU A 91 14.79 9.08 11.51
N ALA A 92 14.05 7.98 11.51
CA ALA A 92 14.14 6.98 12.56
C ALA A 92 14.80 5.71 12.02
N LYS A 93 16.04 5.47 12.43
CA LYS A 93 16.87 4.39 11.87
C LYS A 93 16.24 3.01 11.98
N ASP A 94 15.50 2.76 13.04
CA ASP A 94 14.95 1.43 13.30
C ASP A 94 13.50 1.29 12.83
N MET A 95 13.05 2.21 12.00
CA MET A 95 11.68 2.20 11.51
C MET A 95 11.62 2.16 10.00
N GLU A 96 10.48 1.70 9.51
CA GLU A 96 10.14 1.78 8.10
C GLU A 96 8.88 2.62 7.94
N ILE A 97 8.69 3.17 6.74
CA ILE A 97 7.50 3.93 6.41
C ILE A 97 6.80 3.25 5.24
N VAL A 98 5.51 2.98 5.43
CA VAL A 98 4.65 2.49 4.36
C VAL A 98 3.99 3.70 3.73
N ILE A 99 4.24 3.91 2.45
CA ILE A 99 3.73 5.09 1.74
C ILE A 99 2.61 4.65 0.82
N PHE A 100 1.40 5.15 1.06
CA PHE A 100 0.26 4.92 0.18
C PHE A 100 0.33 5.98 -0.92
N LYS A 101 0.58 5.54 -2.15
CA LYS A 101 0.87 6.43 -3.27
C LYS A 101 -0.34 6.76 -4.12
N ARG A 102 -1.16 5.77 -4.44
CA ARG A 102 -2.35 5.97 -5.28
C ARG A 102 -3.44 4.99 -4.86
N LEU A 103 -4.66 5.34 -5.20
CA LEU A 103 -5.84 4.51 -4.95
C LEU A 103 -6.82 4.70 -6.10
N GLY A 104 -7.35 3.63 -6.64
CA GLY A 104 -8.29 3.76 -7.74
C GLY A 104 -8.56 2.44 -8.44
N THR A 105 -9.14 2.52 -9.63
CA THR A 105 -9.39 1.36 -10.47
C THR A 105 -8.22 1.16 -11.44
N HIS A 106 -8.22 0.03 -12.15
CA HIS A 106 -7.23 -0.19 -13.21
C HIS A 106 -7.25 0.95 -14.22
N GLY A 107 -8.43 1.40 -14.61
CA GLY A 107 -8.53 2.51 -15.55
C GLY A 107 -7.96 3.81 -15.01
N ASP A 108 -8.15 4.06 -13.72
CA ASP A 108 -7.60 5.27 -13.09
C ASP A 108 -6.08 5.25 -13.02
N LEU A 109 -5.50 4.09 -12.78
CA LEU A 109 -4.08 3.97 -12.44
C LEU A 109 -3.22 3.51 -13.62
N PHE A 110 -3.76 2.70 -14.49
CA PHE A 110 -3.00 2.11 -15.59
C PHE A 110 -3.54 2.45 -16.98
N GLY A 111 -4.57 3.26 -16.98
CA GLY A 111 -5.17 3.68 -18.24
C GLY A 111 -6.05 2.65 -18.84
#